data_13e8b123de4f83032433ac089905616c
#
_entry.id   13e8b123de4f83032433ac089905616c
#
_cell.length_a   1.000
_cell.length_b   1.000
_cell.length_c   1.000
_cell.angle_alpha   90.00
_cell.angle_beta   90.00
_cell.angle_gamma   90.00
#
_symmetry.space_group_name_H-M   'P 1'
#
loop_
_entity.id
_entity.type
_entity.pdbx_description
1 polymer ?
#
loop_
_entity_poly.entity_id
_entity_poly.type
_entity_poly.pdbx_seq_one_letter_code
_entity_poly.pdbx_strand_id
1 'polypeptide(L)'
;MTTLAGSKIRRFREERSITRAAFGAWFDTPGSTVQGWEEHGKRANAKVVNQIAANGIAHHADWYVELAAAPADAREWSPSSWTAAEARQLPEYPDAEALSTATDQLSAFPPLVFAGEARNLTADLGEVAAGRAFLLQGGDCAESFAEFHPNNIRDTFRVILQMAVVLTFASKLPTVKLGRMAGQFAKPRSAPTERQDDVELPSYRGDIVNDMAFTPEARAPDPQRMIRAYSQSAATVNLLRAFAQGGYANLHQVHRWTHDFLGASPWAKKYAETADRIGEALEFMEACGIDADSVPQLKATQFYTSHEALLLPYEQALTRQDSLTGDWYDTSAHFLWIGDRTRFEGSGHVEFLRGIGNPIGMKCGPSLDPDEALRLLDTLNPQRVPGRMTLITRYGHEQIEKHLPALVRAVKREGHPVVWSCDPMHGNVIKAANGFKTRPFDRILDEVRGFFAVHRAEGTYAGGIHTEMTGQNVTECTGGAVAVTEQALADRYHTHCDPRLNASQSLELAFLLAEMLNAEMAERRKAAA
;
A
#
# COMPACT_ATOMS: atom_id res chain seq x y z
N MET A 1 -31.88 23.50 2.70
CA MET A 1 -30.85 23.26 1.67
C MET A 1 -30.81 21.77 1.36
N THR A 2 -30.92 21.40 0.09
CA THR A 2 -30.83 19.99 -0.35
C THR A 2 -29.38 19.58 -0.26
N THR A 3 -29.07 18.49 0.43
CA THR A 3 -27.67 17.98 0.44
C THR A 3 -27.31 17.46 -0.96
N LEU A 4 -26.04 17.49 -1.32
CA LEU A 4 -25.58 17.04 -2.64
C LEU A 4 -25.98 15.58 -2.91
N ALA A 5 -25.94 14.73 -1.88
CA ALA A 5 -26.40 13.34 -1.92
C ALA A 5 -27.90 13.22 -2.23
N GLY A 6 -28.74 14.03 -1.61
CA GLY A 6 -30.17 14.04 -1.86
C GLY A 6 -30.51 14.47 -3.28
N SER A 7 -29.76 15.41 -3.86
CA SER A 7 -29.93 15.83 -5.25
C SER A 7 -29.55 14.73 -6.25
N LYS A 8 -28.52 13.92 -5.96
CA LYS A 8 -28.13 12.76 -6.78
C LYS A 8 -29.17 11.64 -6.72
N ILE A 9 -29.69 11.32 -5.52
CA ILE A 9 -30.78 10.33 -5.35
C ILE A 9 -31.99 10.76 -6.16
N ARG A 10 -32.40 12.04 -6.06
CA ARG A 10 -33.48 12.60 -6.84
C ARG A 10 -33.24 12.44 -8.33
N ARG A 11 -32.08 12.88 -8.83
CA ARG A 11 -31.74 12.82 -10.25
C ARG A 11 -31.74 11.37 -10.77
N PHE A 12 -31.10 10.44 -10.06
CA PHE A 12 -31.12 9.02 -10.41
C PHE A 12 -32.52 8.45 -10.53
N ARG A 13 -33.37 8.78 -9.57
CA ARG A 13 -34.75 8.30 -9.52
C ARG A 13 -35.61 8.89 -10.67
N GLU A 14 -35.47 10.20 -10.92
CA GLU A 14 -36.21 10.91 -11.96
C GLU A 14 -35.83 10.50 -13.37
N GLU A 15 -34.53 10.32 -13.64
CA GLU A 15 -34.02 9.81 -14.92
C GLU A 15 -34.57 8.41 -15.27
N ARG A 16 -34.99 7.63 -14.26
CA ARG A 16 -35.56 6.27 -14.43
C ARG A 16 -37.07 6.20 -14.16
N SER A 17 -37.73 7.33 -13.99
CA SER A 17 -39.15 7.41 -13.67
C SER A 17 -39.57 6.57 -12.45
N ILE A 18 -38.70 6.45 -11.45
CA ILE A 18 -38.94 5.68 -10.22
C ILE A 18 -39.57 6.61 -9.17
N THR A 19 -40.68 6.20 -8.57
CA THR A 19 -41.30 6.95 -7.45
C THR A 19 -40.47 6.83 -6.18
N ARG A 20 -40.61 7.80 -5.24
CA ARG A 20 -39.92 7.70 -3.92
C ARG A 20 -40.30 6.44 -3.16
N ALA A 21 -41.56 6.02 -3.24
CA ALA A 21 -42.03 4.81 -2.59
C ALA A 21 -41.39 3.55 -3.21
N ALA A 22 -41.32 3.47 -4.54
CA ALA A 22 -40.69 2.35 -5.23
C ALA A 22 -39.16 2.30 -4.97
N PHE A 23 -38.50 3.45 -4.97
CA PHE A 23 -37.08 3.54 -4.64
C PHE A 23 -36.80 3.16 -3.17
N GLY A 24 -37.65 3.64 -2.24
CA GLY A 24 -37.55 3.29 -0.83
C GLY A 24 -37.79 1.81 -0.55
N ALA A 25 -38.70 1.18 -1.30
CA ALA A 25 -38.98 -0.26 -1.17
C ALA A 25 -37.73 -1.15 -1.46
N TRP A 26 -36.81 -0.69 -2.28
CA TRP A 26 -35.54 -1.41 -2.53
C TRP A 26 -34.66 -1.54 -1.29
N PHE A 27 -34.86 -0.67 -0.30
CA PHE A 27 -34.06 -0.58 0.92
C PHE A 27 -34.89 -0.78 2.19
N ASP A 28 -36.10 -1.32 2.07
CA ASP A 28 -37.05 -1.46 3.17
C ASP A 28 -37.26 -0.13 3.94
N THR A 29 -37.41 0.93 3.17
CA THR A 29 -37.47 2.32 3.67
C THR A 29 -38.68 3.05 3.12
N PRO A 30 -39.48 3.75 3.97
CA PRO A 30 -40.61 4.52 3.51
C PRO A 30 -40.26 5.65 2.52
N GLY A 31 -41.12 5.94 1.53
CA GLY A 31 -40.90 7.02 0.59
C GLY A 31 -40.75 8.42 1.24
N SER A 32 -41.36 8.64 2.41
CA SER A 32 -41.17 9.85 3.22
C SER A 32 -39.75 10.02 3.74
N THR A 33 -39.07 8.92 4.01
CA THR A 33 -37.62 8.92 4.38
C THR A 33 -36.75 9.29 3.17
N VAL A 34 -37.06 8.76 1.98
CA VAL A 34 -36.41 9.14 0.71
C VAL A 34 -36.62 10.63 0.44
N GLN A 35 -37.82 11.17 0.67
CA GLN A 35 -38.09 12.60 0.60
C GLN A 35 -37.22 13.39 1.58
N GLY A 36 -37.04 12.88 2.79
CA GLY A 36 -36.12 13.47 3.79
C GLY A 36 -34.68 13.58 3.31
N TRP A 37 -34.21 12.59 2.57
CA TRP A 37 -32.87 12.62 1.96
C TRP A 37 -32.80 13.65 0.83
N GLU A 38 -33.79 13.68 -0.07
CA GLU A 38 -33.80 14.54 -1.24
C GLU A 38 -34.04 16.02 -0.94
N GLU A 39 -34.80 16.34 0.09
CA GLU A 39 -35.33 17.70 0.31
C GLU A 39 -34.91 18.34 1.63
N HIS A 40 -34.66 17.54 2.66
CA HIS A 40 -34.50 18.04 4.03
C HIS A 40 -33.11 17.81 4.63
N GLY A 41 -32.11 17.45 3.82
CA GLY A 41 -30.76 17.28 4.26
C GLY A 41 -30.54 16.10 5.22
N LYS A 42 -31.55 15.23 5.42
CA LYS A 42 -31.37 13.98 6.18
C LYS A 42 -30.47 13.04 5.39
N ARG A 43 -29.63 12.31 6.11
CA ARG A 43 -28.66 11.41 5.50
C ARG A 43 -29.17 9.97 5.50
N ALA A 44 -28.91 9.23 4.42
CA ALA A 44 -29.14 7.80 4.38
C ALA A 44 -28.20 7.09 5.35
N ASN A 45 -28.68 6.06 6.05
CA ASN A 45 -27.82 5.29 6.95
C ASN A 45 -26.89 4.34 6.18
N ALA A 46 -25.83 3.85 6.84
CA ALA A 46 -24.83 3.00 6.23
C ALA A 46 -25.40 1.70 5.61
N LYS A 47 -26.49 1.14 6.18
CA LYS A 47 -27.17 -0.05 5.64
C LYS A 47 -27.77 0.24 4.26
N VAL A 48 -28.44 1.38 4.10
CA VAL A 48 -29.02 1.79 2.82
C VAL A 48 -27.96 2.11 1.79
N VAL A 49 -26.88 2.78 2.20
CA VAL A 49 -25.73 3.09 1.33
C VAL A 49 -25.08 1.80 0.82
N ASN A 50 -24.85 0.82 1.69
CA ASN A 50 -24.28 -0.48 1.32
C ASN A 50 -25.22 -1.26 0.37
N GLN A 51 -26.53 -1.19 0.56
CA GLN A 51 -27.49 -1.84 -0.34
C GLN A 51 -27.55 -1.14 -1.71
N ILE A 52 -27.41 0.19 -1.77
CA ILE A 52 -27.29 0.93 -3.03
C ILE A 52 -26.05 0.46 -3.80
N ALA A 53 -24.91 0.32 -3.13
CA ALA A 53 -23.67 -0.17 -3.72
C ALA A 53 -23.80 -1.63 -4.19
N ALA A 54 -24.37 -2.50 -3.36
CA ALA A 54 -24.53 -3.94 -3.66
C ALA A 54 -25.45 -4.23 -4.85
N ASN A 55 -26.44 -3.36 -5.10
CA ASN A 55 -27.40 -3.51 -6.20
C ASN A 55 -26.92 -2.93 -7.55
N GLY A 56 -25.64 -2.57 -7.66
CA GLY A 56 -25.08 -2.03 -8.91
C GLY A 56 -25.63 -0.68 -9.35
N ILE A 57 -26.36 0.02 -8.45
CA ILE A 57 -26.97 1.32 -8.72
C ILE A 57 -25.91 2.43 -8.71
N ALA A 58 -24.79 2.18 -8.03
CA ALA A 58 -23.64 3.06 -7.96
C ALA A 58 -22.43 2.46 -8.71
N HIS A 59 -22.40 2.60 -10.02
CA HIS A 59 -21.15 2.52 -10.77
C HIS A 59 -20.24 3.76 -10.55
N HIS A 60 -20.59 4.58 -9.56
CA HIS A 60 -19.87 5.80 -9.23
C HIS A 60 -19.38 5.73 -7.78
N ALA A 61 -18.09 5.49 -7.61
CA ALA A 61 -17.39 5.61 -6.32
C ALA A 61 -17.74 6.94 -5.61
N ASP A 62 -17.99 7.98 -6.37
CA ASP A 62 -18.41 9.31 -5.91
C ASP A 62 -19.73 9.30 -5.13
N TRP A 63 -20.67 8.42 -5.45
CA TRP A 63 -21.95 8.30 -4.75
C TRP A 63 -21.80 7.69 -3.36
N TYR A 64 -20.88 6.76 -3.22
CA TYR A 64 -20.66 6.05 -1.96
C TYR A 64 -20.12 6.98 -0.89
N VAL A 65 -19.16 7.83 -1.24
CA VAL A 65 -18.53 8.79 -0.33
C VAL A 65 -19.54 9.86 0.13
N GLU A 66 -20.40 10.37 -0.76
CA GLU A 66 -21.38 11.40 -0.43
C GLU A 66 -22.59 10.90 0.38
N LEU A 67 -22.97 9.63 0.23
CA LEU A 67 -24.08 9.03 0.98
C LEU A 67 -23.65 8.56 2.37
N ALA A 68 -22.38 8.22 2.56
CA ALA A 68 -21.79 7.87 3.84
C ALA A 68 -21.46 9.15 4.64
N ALA A 69 -22.36 9.54 5.49
CA ALA A 69 -22.17 10.70 6.35
C ALA A 69 -21.10 10.49 7.40
N ALA A 70 -20.22 11.44 7.61
CA ALA A 70 -19.39 11.50 8.81
C ALA A 70 -20.26 11.52 10.09
N PRO A 71 -19.87 10.83 11.18
CA PRO A 71 -20.60 10.89 12.45
C PRO A 71 -20.72 12.34 12.93
N ALA A 72 -21.84 12.67 13.55
CA ALA A 72 -22.20 14.03 13.99
C ALA A 72 -21.26 14.62 15.07
N ASP A 73 -20.39 13.82 15.70
CA ASP A 73 -19.47 14.19 16.78
C ASP A 73 -17.99 14.30 16.36
N ALA A 74 -17.67 14.19 15.05
CA ALA A 74 -16.30 14.40 14.62
C ALA A 74 -15.97 15.90 14.75
N ARG A 75 -14.99 16.23 15.61
CA ARG A 75 -14.32 17.53 15.57
C ARG A 75 -14.02 17.85 14.11
N GLU A 76 -14.30 19.08 13.68
CA GLU A 76 -14.02 19.54 12.33
C GLU A 76 -12.54 19.27 12.03
N TRP A 77 -12.30 18.29 11.15
CA TRP A 77 -10.95 17.87 10.82
C TRP A 77 -10.31 18.87 9.85
N SER A 78 -9.05 19.12 10.06
CA SER A 78 -8.20 19.85 9.12
C SER A 78 -6.86 19.13 8.97
N PRO A 79 -6.07 19.41 7.91
CA PRO A 79 -4.73 18.83 7.76
C PRO A 79 -3.80 19.05 8.96
N SER A 80 -4.06 20.06 9.79
CA SER A 80 -3.28 20.38 10.99
C SER A 80 -3.88 19.84 12.31
N SER A 81 -5.02 19.15 12.28
CA SER A 81 -5.69 18.65 13.52
C SER A 81 -4.80 17.74 14.37
N TRP A 82 -3.85 17.04 13.75
CA TRP A 82 -2.90 16.16 14.41
C TRP A 82 -2.00 16.87 15.43
N THR A 83 -1.77 18.18 15.28
CA THR A 83 -0.91 18.96 16.18
C THR A 83 -1.44 19.05 17.61
N ALA A 84 -2.74 18.79 17.81
CA ALA A 84 -3.38 18.76 19.11
C ALA A 84 -3.26 17.40 19.84
N ALA A 85 -2.66 16.38 19.18
CA ALA A 85 -2.52 15.02 19.66
C ALA A 85 -1.05 14.63 19.83
N GLU A 86 -0.76 13.58 20.61
CA GLU A 86 0.59 13.04 20.74
C GLU A 86 1.06 12.44 19.42
N ALA A 87 2.13 12.97 18.82
CA ALA A 87 2.75 12.46 17.61
C ALA A 87 4.16 11.93 17.93
N ARG A 88 4.31 10.61 17.97
CA ARG A 88 5.61 9.96 18.21
C ARG A 88 6.43 9.88 16.93
N GLN A 89 7.73 9.67 17.09
CA GLN A 89 8.68 9.49 15.98
C GLN A 89 8.97 10.74 15.13
N LEU A 90 8.40 11.89 15.46
CA LEU A 90 8.77 13.15 14.81
C LEU A 90 10.15 13.62 15.29
N PRO A 91 10.97 14.18 14.40
CA PRO A 91 12.22 14.84 14.81
C PRO A 91 11.92 16.18 15.47
N GLU A 92 12.79 16.59 16.40
CA GLU A 92 12.81 17.96 16.93
C GLU A 92 13.71 18.81 16.02
N TYR A 93 13.11 19.69 15.25
CA TYR A 93 13.85 20.65 14.42
C TYR A 93 14.36 21.81 15.28
N PRO A 94 15.67 22.08 15.25
CA PRO A 94 16.24 23.14 16.09
C PRO A 94 15.80 24.55 15.67
N ASP A 95 15.37 24.73 14.42
CA ASP A 95 14.92 25.98 13.83
C ASP A 95 13.47 25.86 13.34
N ALA A 96 12.53 26.39 14.13
CA ALA A 96 11.11 26.37 13.82
C ALA A 96 10.74 27.29 12.63
N GLU A 97 11.49 28.37 12.40
CA GLU A 97 11.27 29.28 11.27
C GLU A 97 11.69 28.58 9.96
N ALA A 98 12.83 27.89 9.96
CA ALA A 98 13.26 27.08 8.84
C ALA A 98 12.27 25.96 8.52
N LEU A 99 11.67 25.31 9.54
CA LEU A 99 10.63 24.31 9.34
C LEU A 99 9.38 24.91 8.69
N SER A 100 8.89 26.06 9.22
CA SER A 100 7.74 26.77 8.64
C SER A 100 8.01 27.14 7.19
N THR A 101 9.17 27.73 6.92
CA THR A 101 9.56 28.12 5.56
C THR A 101 9.55 26.94 4.59
N ALA A 102 10.09 25.78 5.00
CA ALA A 102 10.13 24.58 4.16
C ALA A 102 8.72 24.01 3.91
N THR A 103 7.85 23.99 4.94
CA THR A 103 6.46 23.50 4.79
C THR A 103 5.60 24.45 3.96
N ASP A 104 5.78 25.77 4.07
CA ASP A 104 5.10 26.76 3.23
C ASP A 104 5.52 26.61 1.76
N GLN A 105 6.80 26.39 1.51
CA GLN A 105 7.31 26.13 0.15
C GLN A 105 6.72 24.83 -0.43
N LEU A 106 6.67 23.74 0.34
CA LEU A 106 6.04 22.47 -0.08
C LEU A 106 4.54 22.66 -0.37
N SER A 107 3.86 23.48 0.43
CA SER A 107 2.44 23.77 0.23
C SER A 107 2.15 24.48 -1.09
N ALA A 108 3.12 25.21 -1.61
CA ALA A 108 3.04 25.88 -2.91
C ALA A 108 3.45 24.98 -4.09
N PHE A 109 4.03 23.82 -3.83
CA PHE A 109 4.44 22.90 -4.91
C PHE A 109 3.27 22.11 -5.50
N PRO A 110 3.38 21.65 -6.76
CA PRO A 110 2.38 20.78 -7.37
C PRO A 110 2.18 19.48 -6.59
N PRO A 111 0.99 18.87 -6.62
CA PRO A 111 0.76 17.54 -6.06
C PRO A 111 1.60 16.49 -6.80
N LEU A 112 2.13 15.50 -6.08
CA LEU A 112 2.85 14.36 -6.69
C LEU A 112 1.87 13.38 -7.33
N VAL A 113 0.71 13.17 -6.69
CA VAL A 113 -0.39 12.34 -7.18
C VAL A 113 -1.71 13.09 -7.08
N PHE A 114 -2.73 12.65 -7.82
CA PHE A 114 -4.04 13.26 -7.83
C PHE A 114 -5.07 12.43 -7.05
N ALA A 115 -6.06 13.10 -6.47
CA ALA A 115 -7.17 12.47 -5.76
C ALA A 115 -7.88 11.38 -6.59
N GLY A 116 -8.06 11.60 -7.90
CA GLY A 116 -8.62 10.61 -8.81
C GLY A 116 -7.82 9.31 -8.89
N GLU A 117 -6.48 9.39 -8.86
CA GLU A 117 -5.61 8.19 -8.84
C GLU A 117 -5.75 7.44 -7.51
N ALA A 118 -5.85 8.15 -6.38
CA ALA A 118 -6.08 7.55 -5.07
C ALA A 118 -7.46 6.86 -5.00
N ARG A 119 -8.52 7.47 -5.58
CA ARG A 119 -9.84 6.81 -5.70
C ARG A 119 -9.80 5.55 -6.56
N ASN A 120 -9.08 5.57 -7.67
CA ASN A 120 -8.90 4.37 -8.50
C ASN A 120 -8.21 3.26 -7.71
N LEU A 121 -7.16 3.59 -6.95
CA LEU A 121 -6.51 2.61 -6.08
C LEU A 121 -7.45 2.08 -5.00
N THR A 122 -8.30 2.92 -4.39
CA THR A 122 -9.31 2.47 -3.42
C THR A 122 -10.27 1.46 -4.05
N ALA A 123 -10.70 1.70 -5.29
CA ALA A 123 -11.56 0.76 -6.02
C ALA A 123 -10.83 -0.58 -6.30
N ASP A 124 -9.59 -0.52 -6.78
CA ASP A 124 -8.77 -1.72 -7.03
C ASP A 124 -8.54 -2.52 -5.74
N LEU A 125 -8.26 -1.85 -4.61
CA LEU A 125 -8.12 -2.49 -3.31
C LEU A 125 -9.46 -3.04 -2.78
N GLY A 126 -10.58 -2.47 -3.18
CA GLY A 126 -11.92 -3.02 -2.94
C GLY A 126 -12.09 -4.39 -3.61
N GLU A 127 -11.58 -4.57 -4.84
CA GLU A 127 -11.55 -5.86 -5.52
C GLU A 127 -10.62 -6.87 -4.80
N VAL A 128 -9.50 -6.38 -4.25
CA VAL A 128 -8.63 -7.24 -3.41
C VAL A 128 -9.35 -7.67 -2.14
N ALA A 129 -10.00 -6.77 -1.42
CA ALA A 129 -10.77 -7.10 -0.21
C ALA A 129 -11.88 -8.12 -0.48
N ALA A 130 -12.46 -8.07 -1.68
CA ALA A 130 -13.48 -9.03 -2.14
C ALA A 130 -12.90 -10.36 -2.69
N GLY A 131 -11.58 -10.52 -2.71
CA GLY A 131 -10.90 -11.72 -3.22
C GLY A 131 -10.94 -11.88 -4.74
N ARG A 132 -11.08 -10.78 -5.48
CA ARG A 132 -11.10 -10.73 -6.96
C ARG A 132 -9.84 -10.12 -7.57
N ALA A 133 -8.91 -9.64 -6.75
CA ALA A 133 -7.59 -9.18 -7.15
C ALA A 133 -6.56 -9.54 -6.07
N PHE A 134 -5.28 -9.36 -6.35
CA PHE A 134 -4.18 -9.57 -5.40
C PHE A 134 -3.32 -8.31 -5.31
N LEU A 135 -2.91 -7.92 -4.10
CA LEU A 135 -2.04 -6.76 -3.85
C LEU A 135 -0.57 -7.19 -3.82
N LEU A 136 0.23 -6.66 -4.73
CA LEU A 136 1.68 -6.72 -4.69
C LEU A 136 2.23 -5.35 -4.30
N GLN A 137 2.67 -5.21 -3.05
CA GLN A 137 3.36 -4.03 -2.57
C GLN A 137 4.84 -4.35 -2.33
N GLY A 138 5.74 -3.60 -2.99
CA GLY A 138 7.17 -3.84 -2.87
C GLY A 138 8.00 -2.61 -3.22
N GLY A 139 9.25 -2.59 -2.76
CA GLY A 139 10.21 -1.53 -3.03
C GLY A 139 11.11 -1.24 -1.84
N ASP A 140 11.63 -0.05 -1.72
CA ASP A 140 12.71 0.24 -0.79
C ASP A 140 12.30 0.14 0.69
N CYS A 141 13.26 -0.19 1.53
CA CYS A 141 13.11 -0.10 2.99
C CYS A 141 13.02 1.37 3.42
N ALA A 142 14.01 2.15 3.01
CA ALA A 142 14.02 3.61 3.03
C ALA A 142 14.85 4.09 1.84
N GLU A 143 14.25 4.91 0.99
CA GLU A 143 14.93 5.51 -0.14
C GLU A 143 16.07 6.40 0.33
N SER A 144 17.19 6.39 -0.39
CA SER A 144 18.35 7.20 -0.11
C SER A 144 18.58 8.23 -1.21
N PHE A 145 18.98 9.42 -0.82
CA PHE A 145 19.38 10.46 -1.78
C PHE A 145 20.61 10.05 -2.60
N ALA A 146 21.45 9.17 -2.06
CA ALA A 146 22.63 8.66 -2.75
C ALA A 146 22.30 7.60 -3.80
N GLU A 147 21.23 6.80 -3.60
CA GLU A 147 20.78 5.78 -4.53
C GLU A 147 19.79 6.31 -5.58
N PHE A 148 19.43 7.59 -5.54
CA PHE A 148 18.55 8.22 -6.53
C PHE A 148 19.19 8.20 -7.92
N HIS A 149 18.78 7.23 -8.73
CA HIS A 149 19.30 7.03 -10.08
C HIS A 149 18.22 6.40 -10.97
N PRO A 150 18.08 6.83 -12.24
CA PRO A 150 17.03 6.32 -13.14
C PRO A 150 17.10 4.80 -13.35
N ASN A 151 18.29 4.20 -13.31
CA ASN A 151 18.43 2.74 -13.43
C ASN A 151 17.85 2.03 -12.21
N ASN A 152 18.07 2.52 -10.98
CA ASN A 152 17.53 1.93 -9.76
C ASN A 152 15.99 1.96 -9.76
N ILE A 153 15.42 3.09 -10.18
CA ILE A 153 13.96 3.25 -10.32
C ILE A 153 13.43 2.28 -11.37
N ARG A 154 14.06 2.26 -12.57
CA ARG A 154 13.70 1.36 -13.67
C ARG A 154 13.76 -0.11 -13.26
N ASP A 155 14.84 -0.52 -12.62
CA ASP A 155 15.09 -1.93 -12.31
C ASP A 155 14.14 -2.42 -11.22
N THR A 156 13.83 -1.60 -10.21
CA THR A 156 12.81 -1.92 -9.20
C THR A 156 11.41 -2.01 -9.83
N PHE A 157 11.03 -1.06 -10.67
CA PHE A 157 9.78 -1.11 -11.42
C PHE A 157 9.68 -2.38 -12.27
N ARG A 158 10.75 -2.73 -12.99
CA ARG A 158 10.84 -3.94 -13.82
C ARG A 158 10.60 -5.21 -13.01
N VAL A 159 11.24 -5.36 -11.86
CA VAL A 159 11.07 -6.54 -11.01
C VAL A 159 9.63 -6.64 -10.50
N ILE A 160 9.02 -5.54 -10.07
CA ILE A 160 7.60 -5.53 -9.64
C ILE A 160 6.68 -5.95 -10.79
N LEU A 161 6.93 -5.51 -12.03
CA LEU A 161 6.14 -5.94 -13.19
C LEU A 161 6.30 -7.44 -13.46
N GLN A 162 7.52 -7.97 -13.41
CA GLN A 162 7.78 -9.40 -13.60
C GLN A 162 7.06 -10.24 -12.53
N MET A 163 7.14 -9.84 -11.26
CA MET A 163 6.39 -10.47 -10.17
C MET A 163 4.88 -10.43 -10.44
N ALA A 164 4.35 -9.27 -10.84
CA ALA A 164 2.92 -9.10 -11.10
C ALA A 164 2.42 -10.01 -12.24
N VAL A 165 3.19 -10.18 -13.32
CA VAL A 165 2.84 -11.09 -14.43
C VAL A 165 2.77 -12.54 -13.94
N VAL A 166 3.76 -13.00 -13.18
CA VAL A 166 3.79 -14.35 -12.60
C VAL A 166 2.59 -14.59 -11.70
N LEU A 167 2.27 -13.65 -10.80
CA LEU A 167 1.14 -13.74 -9.88
C LEU A 167 -0.21 -13.72 -10.60
N THR A 168 -0.38 -12.82 -11.57
CA THR A 168 -1.61 -12.72 -12.38
C THR A 168 -1.86 -14.02 -13.16
N PHE A 169 -0.81 -14.57 -13.78
CA PHE A 169 -0.94 -15.83 -14.54
C PHE A 169 -1.35 -16.99 -13.64
N ALA A 170 -0.76 -17.13 -12.46
CA ALA A 170 -1.03 -18.22 -11.54
C ALA A 170 -2.43 -18.12 -10.89
N SER A 171 -2.78 -16.95 -10.37
CA SER A 171 -4.05 -16.73 -9.68
C SER A 171 -5.25 -16.61 -10.62
N LYS A 172 -5.03 -16.18 -11.87
CA LYS A 172 -6.05 -15.73 -12.82
C LYS A 172 -6.82 -14.51 -12.31
N LEU A 173 -6.21 -13.72 -11.44
CA LEU A 173 -6.74 -12.49 -10.88
C LEU A 173 -5.82 -11.31 -11.26
N PRO A 174 -6.36 -10.12 -11.45
CA PRO A 174 -5.55 -8.91 -11.57
C PRO A 174 -4.62 -8.72 -10.36
N THR A 175 -3.40 -8.25 -10.60
CA THR A 175 -2.46 -7.86 -9.55
C THR A 175 -2.36 -6.35 -9.48
N VAL A 176 -2.75 -5.78 -8.34
CA VAL A 176 -2.59 -4.35 -8.02
C VAL A 176 -1.13 -4.11 -7.64
N LYS A 177 -0.45 -3.22 -8.36
CA LYS A 177 0.99 -2.93 -8.20
C LYS A 177 1.18 -1.66 -7.42
N LEU A 178 1.79 -1.76 -6.24
CA LEU A 178 1.99 -0.67 -5.31
C LEU A 178 3.48 -0.58 -4.93
N GLY A 179 4.16 0.45 -5.42
CA GLY A 179 5.58 0.66 -5.14
C GLY A 179 5.80 1.34 -3.80
N ARG A 180 6.70 0.80 -2.97
CA ARG A 180 7.29 1.49 -1.81
C ARG A 180 8.43 2.36 -2.33
N MET A 181 8.08 3.46 -2.96
CA MET A 181 9.00 4.39 -3.62
C MET A 181 8.33 5.73 -3.91
N ALA A 182 9.13 6.72 -4.23
CA ALA A 182 8.72 8.11 -4.44
C ALA A 182 8.13 8.76 -3.18
N GLY A 183 8.80 8.54 -2.02
CA GLY A 183 8.38 9.11 -0.74
C GLY A 183 8.84 8.35 0.49
N GLN A 184 9.33 7.12 0.36
CA GLN A 184 9.76 6.29 1.49
C GLN A 184 11.14 6.72 2.01
N PHE A 185 11.33 8.00 2.36
CA PHE A 185 12.59 8.54 2.86
C PHE A 185 12.68 8.60 4.38
N ALA A 186 11.58 8.42 5.10
CA ALA A 186 11.54 8.44 6.56
C ALA A 186 11.61 7.03 7.16
N LYS A 187 12.23 6.92 8.33
CA LYS A 187 12.36 5.63 9.05
C LYS A 187 12.07 5.81 10.54
N PRO A 188 11.13 5.04 11.13
CA PRO A 188 10.93 5.03 12.58
C PRO A 188 12.11 4.34 13.27
N ARG A 189 12.51 4.85 14.43
CA ARG A 189 13.66 4.33 15.20
C ARG A 189 13.24 3.81 16.57
N SER A 190 13.89 2.76 17.03
CA SER A 190 13.63 2.19 18.35
C SER A 190 14.22 3.04 19.48
N ALA A 191 15.31 3.76 19.19
CA ALA A 191 15.96 4.67 20.11
C ALA A 191 16.08 6.07 19.48
N PRO A 192 15.97 7.14 20.28
CA PRO A 192 16.11 8.52 19.80
C PRO A 192 17.56 8.83 19.39
N THR A 193 18.53 8.14 19.97
CA THR A 193 19.98 8.33 19.76
C THR A 193 20.65 7.03 19.33
N GLU A 194 21.81 7.16 18.72
CA GLU A 194 22.76 6.09 18.39
C GLU A 194 24.10 6.41 19.02
N ARG A 195 24.81 5.37 19.49
CA ARG A 195 26.15 5.52 20.09
C ARG A 195 27.18 4.79 19.29
N GLN A 196 28.28 5.46 18.99
CA GLN A 196 29.50 4.88 18.44
C GLN A 196 30.67 5.33 19.33
N ASP A 197 31.38 4.35 19.89
CA ASP A 197 32.39 4.58 20.92
C ASP A 197 31.85 5.42 22.08
N ASP A 198 32.47 6.57 22.36
CA ASP A 198 32.06 7.51 23.42
C ASP A 198 31.16 8.65 22.93
N VAL A 199 30.80 8.69 21.66
CA VAL A 199 29.97 9.73 21.07
C VAL A 199 28.53 9.22 20.95
N GLU A 200 27.58 10.02 21.41
CA GLU A 200 26.13 9.80 21.26
C GLU A 200 25.52 10.91 20.41
N LEU A 201 24.82 10.54 19.32
CA LEU A 201 24.20 11.44 18.38
C LEU A 201 22.74 11.03 18.10
N PRO A 202 21.90 11.94 17.58
CA PRO A 202 20.55 11.57 17.12
C PRO A 202 20.60 10.41 16.15
N SER A 203 19.62 9.49 16.25
CA SER A 203 19.47 8.38 15.32
C SER A 203 19.27 8.87 13.89
N TYR A 204 19.84 8.15 12.93
CA TYR A 204 19.48 8.35 11.53
C TYR A 204 18.01 8.00 11.31
N ARG A 205 17.20 8.99 10.88
CA ARG A 205 15.73 8.86 10.72
C ARG A 205 15.28 8.84 9.26
N GLY A 206 16.24 8.62 8.35
CA GLY A 206 16.02 8.67 6.90
C GLY A 206 16.42 10.01 6.30
N ASP A 207 16.73 9.98 5.01
CA ASP A 207 17.31 11.13 4.31
C ASP A 207 16.42 12.37 4.26
N ILE A 208 15.12 12.22 4.44
CA ILE A 208 14.18 13.35 4.56
C ILE A 208 14.37 14.16 5.86
N VAL A 209 14.99 13.56 6.88
CA VAL A 209 15.18 14.16 8.21
C VAL A 209 16.62 14.59 8.44
N ASN A 210 17.58 13.66 8.31
CA ASN A 210 19.00 13.89 8.60
C ASN A 210 19.89 12.99 7.74
N ASP A 211 21.20 13.18 7.83
CA ASP A 211 22.16 12.40 7.05
C ASP A 211 22.66 11.17 7.83
N MET A 212 23.15 10.17 7.08
CA MET A 212 23.64 8.92 7.64
C MET A 212 25.04 9.04 8.30
N ALA A 213 25.84 10.03 7.88
CA ALA A 213 27.18 10.23 8.45
C ALA A 213 27.07 10.46 9.97
N PHE A 214 27.96 9.82 10.75
CA PHE A 214 27.94 9.91 12.20
C PHE A 214 28.74 11.13 12.69
N THR A 215 28.22 12.33 12.36
CA THR A 215 28.73 13.62 12.86
C THR A 215 27.58 14.47 13.40
N PRO A 216 27.85 15.40 14.33
CA PRO A 216 26.78 16.27 14.88
C PRO A 216 26.01 17.03 13.80
N GLU A 217 26.70 17.57 12.79
CA GLU A 217 26.11 18.34 11.71
C GLU A 217 25.23 17.47 10.82
N ALA A 218 25.68 16.26 10.47
CA ALA A 218 24.96 15.31 9.63
C ALA A 218 23.70 14.77 10.32
N ARG A 219 23.78 14.57 11.65
CA ARG A 219 22.66 14.00 12.43
C ARG A 219 21.66 15.05 12.92
N ALA A 220 21.95 16.34 12.77
CA ALA A 220 20.97 17.40 13.05
C ALA A 220 19.81 17.31 12.04
N PRO A 221 18.53 17.33 12.48
CA PRO A 221 17.39 17.40 11.58
C PRO A 221 17.40 18.71 10.77
N ASP A 222 17.25 18.60 9.44
CA ASP A 222 17.26 19.71 8.51
C ASP A 222 15.97 19.76 7.68
N PRO A 223 15.09 20.79 7.82
CA PRO A 223 13.85 20.88 7.05
C PRO A 223 14.05 20.98 5.53
N GLN A 224 15.19 21.48 5.04
CA GLN A 224 15.48 21.57 3.60
C GLN A 224 15.57 20.20 2.94
N ARG A 225 15.81 19.15 3.70
CA ARG A 225 15.82 17.77 3.19
C ARG A 225 14.44 17.33 2.73
N MET A 226 13.34 17.88 3.29
CA MET A 226 11.98 17.63 2.79
C MET A 226 11.78 18.15 1.36
N ILE A 227 12.34 19.32 1.03
CA ILE A 227 12.31 19.90 -0.33
C ILE A 227 13.06 19.00 -1.31
N ARG A 228 14.21 18.47 -0.89
CA ARG A 228 14.99 17.53 -1.70
C ARG A 228 14.25 16.21 -1.90
N ALA A 229 13.64 15.67 -0.85
CA ALA A 229 12.82 14.44 -0.92
C ALA A 229 11.65 14.62 -1.89
N TYR A 230 10.90 15.74 -1.80
CA TYR A 230 9.86 16.07 -2.76
C TYR A 230 10.39 16.11 -4.20
N SER A 231 11.51 16.77 -4.45
CA SER A 231 12.07 16.91 -5.80
C SER A 231 12.46 15.54 -6.41
N GLN A 232 13.05 14.66 -5.62
CA GLN A 232 13.36 13.29 -6.05
C GLN A 232 12.11 12.45 -6.22
N SER A 233 11.11 12.58 -5.34
CA SER A 233 9.80 11.92 -5.48
C SER A 233 9.10 12.35 -6.76
N ALA A 234 9.08 13.64 -7.08
CA ALA A 234 8.49 14.18 -8.31
C ALA A 234 9.15 13.60 -9.57
N ALA A 235 10.48 13.55 -9.60
CA ALA A 235 11.22 12.94 -10.71
C ALA A 235 10.94 11.43 -10.81
N THR A 236 10.87 10.72 -9.68
CA THR A 236 10.56 9.28 -9.64
C THR A 236 9.14 9.01 -10.16
N VAL A 237 8.12 9.73 -9.67
CA VAL A 237 6.73 9.59 -10.12
C VAL A 237 6.60 9.88 -11.62
N ASN A 238 7.26 10.94 -12.12
CA ASN A 238 7.26 11.25 -13.55
C ASN A 238 7.87 10.12 -14.38
N LEU A 239 8.99 9.55 -13.94
CA LEU A 239 9.65 8.44 -14.63
C LEU A 239 8.79 7.15 -14.58
N LEU A 240 8.16 6.86 -13.45
CA LEU A 240 7.23 5.73 -13.32
C LEU A 240 6.02 5.86 -14.24
N ARG A 241 5.43 7.06 -14.36
CA ARG A 241 4.34 7.32 -15.31
C ARG A 241 4.81 7.12 -16.75
N ALA A 242 6.01 7.60 -17.10
CA ALA A 242 6.58 7.39 -18.41
C ALA A 242 6.80 5.90 -18.72
N PHE A 243 7.29 5.11 -17.78
CA PHE A 243 7.46 3.67 -17.94
C PHE A 243 6.10 2.94 -18.02
N ALA A 244 5.15 3.30 -17.15
CA ALA A 244 3.85 2.64 -17.09
C ALA A 244 2.99 2.89 -18.35
N GLN A 245 3.11 4.06 -18.97
CA GLN A 245 2.28 4.48 -20.12
C GLN A 245 3.02 4.53 -21.45
N GLY A 246 4.36 4.59 -21.43
CA GLY A 246 5.19 4.78 -22.62
C GLY A 246 5.60 3.49 -23.35
N GLY A 247 4.97 2.34 -23.05
CA GLY A 247 5.24 1.06 -23.71
C GLY A 247 6.37 0.24 -23.10
N TYR A 248 7.08 0.75 -22.09
CA TYR A 248 8.09 -0.02 -21.35
C TYR A 248 7.44 -1.17 -20.57
N ALA A 249 6.20 -1.00 -20.11
CA ALA A 249 5.40 -2.00 -19.41
C ALA A 249 4.72 -3.01 -20.35
N ASN A 250 5.10 -3.09 -21.63
CA ASN A 250 4.56 -4.06 -22.58
C ASN A 250 4.73 -5.49 -22.07
N LEU A 251 3.63 -6.25 -22.03
CA LEU A 251 3.56 -7.56 -21.40
C LEU A 251 4.53 -8.58 -22.05
N HIS A 252 4.71 -8.54 -23.38
CA HIS A 252 5.70 -9.39 -24.07
C HIS A 252 7.13 -9.03 -23.67
N GLN A 253 7.42 -7.74 -23.44
CA GLN A 253 8.74 -7.31 -22.97
C GLN A 253 9.00 -7.78 -21.55
N VAL A 254 8.01 -7.65 -20.65
CA VAL A 254 8.10 -8.14 -19.26
C VAL A 254 8.32 -9.64 -19.22
N HIS A 255 7.62 -10.39 -20.09
CA HIS A 255 7.81 -11.82 -20.22
C HIS A 255 9.23 -12.19 -20.68
N ARG A 256 9.78 -11.52 -21.71
CA ARG A 256 11.18 -11.73 -22.14
C ARG A 256 12.18 -11.50 -21.02
N TRP A 257 12.02 -10.45 -20.23
CA TRP A 257 12.89 -10.21 -19.06
C TRP A 257 12.82 -11.33 -18.03
N THR A 258 11.65 -11.93 -17.84
CA THR A 258 11.48 -13.06 -16.92
C THR A 258 12.21 -14.30 -17.47
N HIS A 259 12.13 -14.55 -18.75
CA HIS A 259 12.86 -15.63 -19.42
C HIS A 259 14.38 -15.46 -19.33
N ASP A 260 14.90 -14.25 -19.62
CA ASP A 260 16.33 -13.93 -19.51
C ASP A 260 16.84 -14.16 -18.07
N PHE A 261 16.04 -13.76 -17.09
CA PHE A 261 16.34 -13.98 -15.69
C PHE A 261 16.42 -15.48 -15.33
N LEU A 262 15.45 -16.28 -15.76
CA LEU A 262 15.42 -17.72 -15.51
C LEU A 262 16.62 -18.42 -16.15
N GLY A 263 17.04 -18.03 -17.35
CA GLY A 263 18.19 -18.59 -18.03
C GLY A 263 19.51 -18.46 -17.26
N ALA A 264 19.61 -17.47 -16.37
CA ALA A 264 20.76 -17.21 -15.52
C ALA A 264 20.65 -17.82 -14.09
N SER A 265 19.49 -18.41 -13.74
CA SER A 265 19.19 -18.89 -12.38
C SER A 265 19.38 -20.40 -12.22
N PRO A 266 19.94 -20.88 -11.09
CA PRO A 266 19.99 -22.31 -10.75
C PRO A 266 18.60 -22.98 -10.69
N TRP A 267 17.55 -22.21 -10.45
CA TRP A 267 16.14 -22.65 -10.38
C TRP A 267 15.39 -22.56 -11.72
N ALA A 268 16.08 -22.19 -12.79
CA ALA A 268 15.50 -22.04 -14.14
C ALA A 268 14.58 -23.22 -14.51
N LYS A 269 15.02 -24.44 -14.25
CA LYS A 269 14.23 -25.66 -14.58
C LYS A 269 12.91 -25.74 -13.82
N LYS A 270 12.85 -25.29 -12.56
CA LYS A 270 11.62 -25.37 -11.74
C LYS A 270 10.55 -24.38 -12.24
N TYR A 271 10.96 -23.20 -12.68
CA TYR A 271 10.04 -22.12 -13.05
C TYR A 271 9.89 -21.92 -14.56
N ALA A 272 10.75 -22.59 -15.37
CA ALA A 272 10.70 -22.52 -16.83
C ALA A 272 9.32 -22.90 -17.38
N GLU A 273 8.73 -23.99 -16.89
CA GLU A 273 7.40 -24.42 -17.32
C GLU A 273 6.32 -23.33 -17.12
N THR A 274 6.37 -22.60 -15.99
CA THR A 274 5.42 -21.51 -15.75
C THR A 274 5.68 -20.35 -16.71
N ALA A 275 6.94 -20.00 -16.95
CA ALA A 275 7.30 -18.96 -17.90
C ALA A 275 6.93 -19.33 -19.34
N ASP A 276 7.18 -20.57 -19.76
CA ASP A 276 6.82 -21.07 -21.09
C ASP A 276 5.29 -20.99 -21.31
N ARG A 277 4.50 -21.40 -20.33
CA ARG A 277 3.03 -21.30 -20.37
C ARG A 277 2.52 -19.86 -20.43
N ILE A 278 3.22 -18.91 -19.82
CA ILE A 278 2.91 -17.47 -20.00
C ILE A 278 3.19 -17.08 -21.45
N GLY A 279 4.33 -17.50 -22.03
CA GLY A 279 4.67 -17.28 -23.43
C GLY A 279 3.62 -17.82 -24.39
N GLU A 280 3.23 -19.09 -24.24
CA GLU A 280 2.17 -19.74 -25.03
C GLU A 280 0.83 -18.96 -24.95
N ALA A 281 0.46 -18.47 -23.76
CA ALA A 281 -0.76 -17.68 -23.59
C ALA A 281 -0.68 -16.35 -24.33
N LEU A 282 0.47 -15.67 -24.31
CA LEU A 282 0.68 -14.42 -25.04
C LEU A 282 0.68 -14.64 -26.55
N GLU A 283 1.35 -15.69 -27.06
CA GLU A 283 1.35 -16.08 -28.47
C GLU A 283 -0.07 -16.43 -28.95
N PHE A 284 -0.84 -17.14 -28.14
CA PHE A 284 -2.25 -17.43 -28.45
C PHE A 284 -3.09 -16.15 -28.54
N MET A 285 -2.92 -15.18 -27.63
CA MET A 285 -3.63 -13.90 -27.67
C MET A 285 -3.26 -13.14 -28.96
N GLU A 286 -1.98 -13.08 -29.32
CA GLU A 286 -1.50 -12.44 -30.52
C GLU A 286 -2.07 -13.10 -31.80
N ALA A 287 -2.09 -14.44 -31.85
CA ALA A 287 -2.70 -15.20 -32.95
C ALA A 287 -4.22 -14.93 -33.09
N CYS A 288 -4.89 -14.54 -32.00
CA CYS A 288 -6.30 -14.10 -31.99
C CYS A 288 -6.47 -12.61 -32.35
N GLY A 289 -5.40 -11.88 -32.68
CA GLY A 289 -5.44 -10.44 -32.97
C GLY A 289 -5.54 -9.56 -31.71
N ILE A 290 -5.24 -10.12 -30.54
CA ILE A 290 -5.18 -9.40 -29.26
C ILE A 290 -3.71 -9.08 -29.00
N ASP A 291 -3.22 -8.03 -29.62
CA ASP A 291 -1.84 -7.57 -29.49
C ASP A 291 -1.76 -6.20 -28.81
N ALA A 292 -0.52 -5.74 -28.61
CA ALA A 292 -0.27 -4.47 -27.96
C ALA A 292 -0.72 -3.25 -28.78
N ASP A 293 -0.99 -3.38 -30.09
CA ASP A 293 -1.51 -2.30 -30.93
C ASP A 293 -3.03 -2.23 -30.89
N SER A 294 -3.69 -3.38 -30.80
CA SER A 294 -5.15 -3.50 -30.71
C SER A 294 -5.69 -3.29 -29.29
N VAL A 295 -4.91 -3.62 -28.25
CA VAL A 295 -5.33 -3.58 -26.85
C VAL A 295 -4.34 -2.76 -26.00
N PRO A 296 -4.64 -1.46 -25.73
CA PRO A 296 -3.75 -0.58 -24.96
C PRO A 296 -3.31 -1.12 -23.59
N GLN A 297 -4.17 -1.94 -22.96
CA GLN A 297 -3.88 -2.58 -21.67
C GLN A 297 -2.69 -3.55 -21.70
N LEU A 298 -2.29 -4.01 -22.88
CA LEU A 298 -1.07 -4.83 -23.04
C LEU A 298 0.22 -3.99 -23.11
N LYS A 299 0.10 -2.68 -23.40
CA LYS A 299 1.23 -1.73 -23.45
C LYS A 299 1.42 -0.93 -22.18
N ALA A 300 0.33 -0.66 -21.48
CA ALA A 300 0.29 0.23 -20.34
C ALA A 300 -0.22 -0.51 -19.09
N THR A 301 0.20 -0.05 -17.94
CA THR A 301 -0.25 -0.59 -16.65
C THR A 301 -0.51 0.52 -15.66
N GLN A 302 -1.39 0.26 -14.69
CA GLN A 302 -1.49 1.09 -13.51
C GLN A 302 -0.38 0.72 -12.54
N PHE A 303 0.27 1.73 -12.00
CA PHE A 303 1.31 1.60 -10.98
C PHE A 303 1.16 2.73 -9.97
N TYR A 304 1.03 2.37 -8.71
CA TYR A 304 0.79 3.29 -7.61
C TYR A 304 2.02 3.39 -6.71
N THR A 305 2.15 4.51 -5.99
CA THR A 305 3.25 4.75 -5.03
C THR A 305 2.73 4.77 -3.60
N SER A 306 3.59 4.42 -2.66
CA SER A 306 3.24 4.35 -1.24
C SER A 306 4.45 4.60 -0.34
N HIS A 307 4.20 5.18 0.85
CA HIS A 307 5.17 5.29 1.92
C HIS A 307 4.52 5.35 3.31
N GLU A 308 5.33 5.25 4.37
CA GLU A 308 4.88 5.47 5.74
C GLU A 308 4.62 6.96 5.97
N ALA A 309 3.40 7.32 6.36
CA ALA A 309 3.06 8.68 6.76
C ALA A 309 3.69 9.00 8.13
N LEU A 310 5.01 9.07 8.18
CA LEU A 310 5.76 9.22 9.42
C LEU A 310 6.03 10.68 9.76
N LEU A 311 6.40 11.49 8.76
CA LEU A 311 6.79 12.89 8.94
C LEU A 311 5.59 13.82 8.69
N LEU A 312 4.70 13.95 9.68
CA LEU A 312 3.44 14.68 9.54
C LEU A 312 3.56 16.13 9.02
N PRO A 313 4.60 16.92 9.32
CA PRO A 313 4.76 18.24 8.69
C PRO A 313 4.90 18.16 7.16
N TYR A 314 5.55 17.12 6.62
CA TYR A 314 5.68 16.89 5.18
C TYR A 314 4.34 16.47 4.57
N GLU A 315 3.65 15.52 5.19
CA GLU A 315 2.35 15.02 4.73
C GLU A 315 1.29 16.13 4.76
N GLN A 316 1.22 16.89 5.85
CA GLN A 316 0.34 18.06 5.96
C GLN A 316 0.59 19.07 4.84
N ALA A 317 1.86 19.41 4.59
CA ALA A 317 2.24 20.39 3.58
C ALA A 317 1.85 19.95 2.15
N LEU A 318 1.72 18.66 1.88
CA LEU A 318 1.30 18.08 0.60
C LEU A 318 -0.17 17.68 0.55
N THR A 319 -0.93 17.89 1.62
CA THR A 319 -2.36 17.58 1.64
C THR A 319 -3.15 18.68 0.93
N ARG A 320 -4.04 18.27 0.01
CA ARG A 320 -4.83 19.17 -0.84
C ARG A 320 -6.31 18.79 -0.77
N GLN A 321 -7.17 19.80 -0.90
CA GLN A 321 -8.60 19.58 -1.09
C GLN A 321 -8.88 19.31 -2.57
N ASP A 322 -9.57 18.21 -2.85
CA ASP A 322 -9.99 17.88 -4.20
C ASP A 322 -11.13 18.80 -4.66
N SER A 323 -10.93 19.48 -5.77
CA SER A 323 -11.91 20.43 -6.32
C SER A 323 -13.21 19.77 -6.82
N LEU A 324 -13.20 18.45 -7.03
CA LEU A 324 -14.37 17.71 -7.53
C LEU A 324 -15.28 17.24 -6.39
N THR A 325 -14.68 16.76 -5.28
CA THR A 325 -15.44 16.16 -4.18
C THR A 325 -15.46 17.02 -2.92
N GLY A 326 -14.50 17.94 -2.77
CA GLY A 326 -14.31 18.70 -1.54
C GLY A 326 -13.57 17.94 -0.43
N ASP A 327 -13.22 16.67 -0.67
CA ASP A 327 -12.47 15.86 0.29
C ASP A 327 -10.99 16.21 0.28
N TRP A 328 -10.33 15.92 1.39
CA TRP A 328 -8.89 16.11 1.53
C TRP A 328 -8.12 14.85 1.14
N TYR A 329 -7.09 15.01 0.33
CA TYR A 329 -6.16 13.95 -0.04
C TYR A 329 -4.73 14.37 0.26
N ASP A 330 -3.98 13.49 0.89
CA ASP A 330 -2.54 13.61 0.93
C ASP A 330 -1.98 13.25 -0.45
N THR A 331 -1.43 14.24 -1.12
CA THR A 331 -0.94 14.10 -2.51
C THR A 331 0.54 13.74 -2.59
N SER A 332 1.16 13.35 -1.47
CA SER A 332 2.53 12.85 -1.41
C SER A 332 2.65 11.44 -2.02
N ALA A 333 1.61 10.60 -1.90
CA ALA A 333 1.52 9.28 -2.52
C ALA A 333 0.06 8.84 -2.70
N HIS A 334 -0.15 7.77 -3.50
CA HIS A 334 -1.48 7.19 -3.68
C HIS A 334 -1.98 6.47 -2.43
N PHE A 335 -1.08 5.80 -1.70
CA PHE A 335 -1.34 5.00 -0.53
C PHE A 335 -0.36 5.36 0.58
N LEU A 336 -0.88 5.54 1.78
CA LEU A 336 -0.10 5.84 2.96
C LEU A 336 -0.31 4.75 4.02
N TRP A 337 0.72 4.42 4.81
CA TRP A 337 0.50 3.53 5.93
C TRP A 337 0.95 4.13 7.25
N ILE A 338 0.30 3.67 8.31
CA ILE A 338 0.64 3.99 9.68
C ILE A 338 1.51 2.85 10.26
N GLY A 339 2.61 3.23 10.87
CA GLY A 339 3.57 2.30 11.47
C GLY A 339 3.12 1.71 12.79
N ASP A 340 3.77 0.63 13.19
CA ASP A 340 3.49 -0.08 14.45
C ASP A 340 3.72 0.79 15.71
N ARG A 341 4.62 1.79 15.63
CA ARG A 341 4.94 2.71 16.74
C ARG A 341 4.07 3.94 16.80
N THR A 342 3.31 4.23 15.75
CA THR A 342 2.55 5.48 15.60
C THR A 342 1.04 5.27 15.56
N ARG A 343 0.55 4.01 15.49
CA ARG A 343 -0.86 3.63 15.34
C ARG A 343 -1.68 3.56 16.63
N PHE A 344 -1.21 4.07 17.76
CA PHE A 344 -1.98 4.02 19.00
C PHE A 344 -3.20 4.96 18.96
N GLU A 345 -4.24 4.59 19.69
CA GLU A 345 -5.49 5.34 19.75
C GLU A 345 -5.26 6.78 20.24
N GLY A 346 -5.82 7.76 19.53
CA GLY A 346 -5.62 9.19 19.81
C GLY A 346 -4.28 9.75 19.39
N SER A 347 -3.44 9.00 18.63
CA SER A 347 -2.18 9.54 18.12
C SER A 347 -2.40 10.59 17.03
N GLY A 348 -1.45 11.52 16.89
CA GLY A 348 -1.46 12.50 15.81
C GLY A 348 -1.47 11.86 14.42
N HIS A 349 -0.83 10.70 14.25
CA HIS A 349 -0.84 9.96 12.98
C HIS A 349 -2.21 9.36 12.66
N VAL A 350 -2.92 8.82 13.65
CA VAL A 350 -4.30 8.36 13.49
C VAL A 350 -5.22 9.54 13.19
N GLU A 351 -5.05 10.66 13.92
CA GLU A 351 -5.83 11.88 13.71
C GLU A 351 -5.64 12.43 12.29
N PHE A 352 -4.41 12.49 11.79
CA PHE A 352 -4.14 12.92 10.42
C PHE A 352 -4.78 12.00 9.39
N LEU A 353 -4.54 10.69 9.50
CA LEU A 353 -4.97 9.72 8.50
C LEU A 353 -6.49 9.51 8.46
N ARG A 354 -7.23 9.76 9.56
CA ARG A 354 -8.68 9.60 9.56
C ARG A 354 -9.40 10.57 8.63
N GLY A 355 -8.79 11.72 8.32
CA GLY A 355 -9.46 12.77 7.54
C GLY A 355 -9.04 12.86 6.09
N ILE A 356 -8.01 12.12 5.64
CA ILE A 356 -7.63 12.08 4.23
C ILE A 356 -8.41 11.00 3.48
N GLY A 357 -8.67 11.22 2.19
CA GLY A 357 -9.42 10.30 1.32
C GLY A 357 -8.61 9.14 0.72
N ASN A 358 -7.28 9.12 0.91
CA ASN A 358 -6.40 8.06 0.40
C ASN A 358 -6.70 6.69 1.03
N PRO A 359 -6.51 5.58 0.32
CA PRO A 359 -6.47 4.27 0.96
C PRO A 359 -5.29 4.18 1.93
N ILE A 360 -5.50 3.50 3.07
CA ILE A 360 -4.57 3.48 4.21
C ILE A 360 -4.14 2.07 4.55
N GLY A 361 -2.85 1.88 4.80
CA GLY A 361 -2.30 0.69 5.44
C GLY A 361 -2.13 0.87 6.95
N MET A 362 -2.31 -0.20 7.70
CA MET A 362 -1.99 -0.23 9.13
C MET A 362 -1.10 -1.43 9.43
N LYS A 363 0.09 -1.17 10.01
CA LYS A 363 0.99 -2.25 10.43
C LYS A 363 0.44 -2.96 11.65
N CYS A 364 0.32 -4.29 11.58
CA CYS A 364 -0.23 -5.16 12.62
C CYS A 364 0.83 -6.19 13.03
N GLY A 365 1.38 -6.00 14.22
CA GLY A 365 2.37 -6.91 14.81
C GLY A 365 1.86 -7.57 16.09
N PRO A 366 2.71 -8.35 16.81
CA PRO A 366 2.33 -9.07 18.02
C PRO A 366 1.85 -8.18 19.17
N SER A 367 2.17 -6.90 19.13
CA SER A 367 1.76 -5.91 20.15
C SER A 367 0.35 -5.38 19.97
N LEU A 368 -0.31 -5.64 18.82
CA LEU A 368 -1.65 -5.14 18.54
C LEU A 368 -2.70 -6.06 19.15
N ASP A 369 -3.46 -5.53 20.08
CA ASP A 369 -4.65 -6.19 20.59
C ASP A 369 -5.79 -6.12 19.56
N PRO A 370 -6.57 -7.22 19.36
CA PRO A 370 -7.69 -7.22 18.41
C PRO A 370 -8.75 -6.16 18.66
N ASP A 371 -9.06 -5.84 19.92
CA ASP A 371 -10.07 -4.82 20.25
C ASP A 371 -9.52 -3.40 19.97
N GLU A 372 -8.22 -3.16 20.19
CA GLU A 372 -7.54 -1.92 19.75
C GLU A 372 -7.60 -1.79 18.23
N ALA A 373 -7.35 -2.88 17.50
CA ALA A 373 -7.43 -2.89 16.04
C ALA A 373 -8.83 -2.50 15.54
N LEU A 374 -9.89 -3.00 16.19
CA LEU A 374 -11.27 -2.66 15.83
C LEU A 374 -11.56 -1.18 16.06
N ARG A 375 -11.14 -0.60 17.20
CA ARG A 375 -11.32 0.84 17.48
C ARG A 375 -10.57 1.71 16.45
N LEU A 376 -9.36 1.31 16.06
CA LEU A 376 -8.61 1.99 15.02
C LEU A 376 -9.30 1.89 13.64
N LEU A 377 -9.86 0.73 13.32
CA LEU A 377 -10.63 0.55 12.07
C LEU A 377 -11.90 1.39 12.05
N ASP A 378 -12.62 1.48 13.16
CA ASP A 378 -13.82 2.34 13.29
C ASP A 378 -13.44 3.83 13.17
N THR A 379 -12.25 4.23 13.65
CA THR A 379 -11.73 5.59 13.51
C THR A 379 -11.28 5.92 12.09
N LEU A 380 -10.53 5.01 11.45
CA LEU A 380 -9.91 5.25 10.13
C LEU A 380 -10.84 4.93 8.95
N ASN A 381 -11.86 4.11 9.17
CA ASN A 381 -12.85 3.72 8.15
C ASN A 381 -14.26 3.58 8.74
N PRO A 382 -14.81 4.64 9.35
CA PRO A 382 -16.13 4.58 10.00
C PRO A 382 -17.27 4.23 9.04
N GLN A 383 -17.12 4.53 7.75
CA GLN A 383 -18.09 4.21 6.71
C GLN A 383 -17.95 2.79 6.17
N ARG A 384 -16.91 2.05 6.60
CA ARG A 384 -16.60 0.69 6.13
C ARG A 384 -16.47 0.60 4.61
N VAL A 385 -15.78 1.58 4.02
CA VAL A 385 -15.51 1.62 2.56
C VAL A 385 -14.56 0.48 2.19
N PRO A 386 -14.93 -0.44 1.28
CA PRO A 386 -14.03 -1.47 0.79
C PRO A 386 -12.81 -0.85 0.09
N GLY A 387 -11.63 -1.40 0.35
CA GLY A 387 -10.37 -0.89 -0.20
C GLY A 387 -9.76 0.29 0.55
N ARG A 388 -10.49 0.90 1.49
CA ARG A 388 -9.95 1.98 2.32
C ARG A 388 -8.84 1.49 3.25
N MET A 389 -9.01 0.32 3.88
CA MET A 389 -8.08 -0.20 4.89
C MET A 389 -7.36 -1.47 4.41
N THR A 390 -6.03 -1.46 4.56
CA THR A 390 -5.17 -2.62 4.39
C THR A 390 -4.47 -2.93 5.70
N LEU A 391 -4.70 -4.11 6.26
CA LEU A 391 -3.99 -4.61 7.45
C LEU A 391 -2.71 -5.31 7.00
N ILE A 392 -1.57 -4.71 7.33
CA ILE A 392 -0.24 -5.18 6.94
C ILE A 392 0.37 -5.95 8.12
N THR A 393 0.22 -7.27 8.09
CA THR A 393 0.60 -8.17 9.18
C THR A 393 2.10 -8.43 9.19
N ARG A 394 2.74 -8.37 10.38
CA ARG A 394 4.19 -8.53 10.57
C ARG A 394 4.53 -9.22 11.89
N TYR A 395 4.35 -10.51 11.94
CA TYR A 395 4.50 -11.28 13.19
C TYR A 395 5.85 -11.99 13.32
N GLY A 396 6.50 -12.31 12.20
CA GLY A 396 7.61 -13.25 12.13
C GLY A 396 7.12 -14.70 11.98
N HIS A 397 7.95 -15.52 11.33
CA HIS A 397 7.60 -16.88 10.93
C HIS A 397 7.17 -17.78 12.11
N GLU A 398 7.75 -17.59 13.32
CA GLU A 398 7.43 -18.40 14.50
C GLU A 398 6.15 -17.96 15.22
N GLN A 399 5.64 -16.75 14.95
CA GLN A 399 4.57 -16.14 15.74
C GLN A 399 3.26 -15.96 14.96
N ILE A 400 3.31 -16.00 13.63
CA ILE A 400 2.16 -15.64 12.79
C ILE A 400 0.96 -16.56 13.04
N GLU A 401 1.14 -17.87 13.08
CA GLU A 401 0.05 -18.84 13.31
C GLU A 401 -0.55 -18.74 14.71
N LYS A 402 0.22 -18.22 15.69
CA LYS A 402 -0.22 -18.04 17.05
C LYS A 402 -1.08 -16.78 17.25
N HIS A 403 -0.69 -15.67 16.62
CA HIS A 403 -1.26 -14.35 16.91
C HIS A 403 -2.26 -13.86 15.86
N LEU A 404 -2.02 -14.13 14.58
CA LEU A 404 -2.89 -13.63 13.50
C LEU A 404 -4.34 -14.14 13.58
N PRO A 405 -4.64 -15.40 13.96
CA PRO A 405 -6.02 -15.90 13.98
C PRO A 405 -6.98 -15.08 14.85
N ALA A 406 -6.52 -14.57 15.99
CA ALA A 406 -7.35 -13.76 16.90
C ALA A 406 -7.80 -12.45 16.23
N LEU A 407 -6.87 -11.77 15.55
CA LEU A 407 -7.15 -10.54 14.82
C LEU A 407 -8.09 -10.80 13.63
N VAL A 408 -7.84 -11.87 12.85
CA VAL A 408 -8.67 -12.24 11.69
C VAL A 408 -10.12 -12.51 12.13
N ARG A 409 -10.32 -13.27 13.20
CA ARG A 409 -11.66 -13.56 13.75
C ARG A 409 -12.38 -12.31 14.23
N ALA A 410 -11.67 -11.41 14.93
CA ALA A 410 -12.25 -10.17 15.41
C ALA A 410 -12.73 -9.29 14.25
N VAL A 411 -11.88 -9.03 13.27
CA VAL A 411 -12.20 -8.23 12.09
C VAL A 411 -13.34 -8.84 11.27
N LYS A 412 -13.32 -10.18 11.08
CA LYS A 412 -14.36 -10.93 10.35
C LYS A 412 -15.71 -10.83 11.09
N ARG A 413 -15.73 -11.00 12.42
CA ARG A 413 -16.94 -10.92 13.25
C ARG A 413 -17.61 -9.55 13.14
N GLU A 414 -16.82 -8.48 13.16
CA GLU A 414 -17.33 -7.10 13.06
C GLU A 414 -17.62 -6.69 11.59
N GLY A 415 -17.23 -7.50 10.61
CA GLY A 415 -17.54 -7.27 9.20
C GLY A 415 -16.82 -6.07 8.58
N HIS A 416 -15.60 -5.75 9.02
CA HIS A 416 -14.77 -4.72 8.39
C HIS A 416 -14.25 -5.21 7.03
N PRO A 417 -14.48 -4.46 5.94
CA PRO A 417 -14.01 -4.82 4.60
C PRO A 417 -12.53 -4.42 4.43
N VAL A 418 -11.61 -5.23 4.93
CA VAL A 418 -10.18 -4.95 4.89
C VAL A 418 -9.46 -5.78 3.84
N VAL A 419 -8.36 -5.25 3.31
CA VAL A 419 -7.35 -6.01 2.59
C VAL A 419 -6.37 -6.60 3.61
N TRP A 420 -6.10 -7.89 3.53
CA TRP A 420 -5.07 -8.56 4.29
C TRP A 420 -3.79 -8.64 3.46
N SER A 421 -2.68 -8.11 3.98
CA SER A 421 -1.37 -8.13 3.33
C SER A 421 -0.29 -8.61 4.30
N CYS A 422 0.53 -9.57 3.88
CA CYS A 422 1.64 -10.09 4.69
C CYS A 422 2.90 -9.23 4.49
N ASP A 423 3.48 -8.75 5.58
CA ASP A 423 4.83 -8.18 5.63
C ASP A 423 5.77 -9.20 6.27
N PRO A 424 6.41 -10.07 5.51
CA PRO A 424 7.28 -11.10 6.05
C PRO A 424 8.71 -10.59 6.31
N MET A 425 8.90 -9.26 6.20
CA MET A 425 10.23 -8.67 6.30
C MET A 425 10.57 -8.27 7.74
N HIS A 426 9.67 -7.47 8.38
CA HIS A 426 9.98 -6.80 9.64
C HIS A 426 10.02 -7.73 10.87
N GLY A 427 9.36 -8.88 10.82
CA GLY A 427 9.40 -9.89 11.88
C GLY A 427 10.59 -10.85 11.81
N ASN A 428 11.36 -10.84 10.71
CA ASN A 428 12.39 -11.83 10.41
C ASN A 428 13.82 -11.27 10.33
N VAL A 429 14.05 -10.08 10.86
CA VAL A 429 15.40 -9.48 10.92
C VAL A 429 16.23 -10.17 11.99
N ILE A 430 17.43 -10.60 11.62
CA ILE A 430 18.45 -11.13 12.54
C ILE A 430 19.76 -10.37 12.37
N LYS A 431 20.66 -10.53 13.34
CA LYS A 431 22.03 -10.07 13.25
C LYS A 431 22.93 -11.27 12.95
N ALA A 432 23.60 -11.26 11.80
CA ALA A 432 24.56 -12.30 11.42
C ALA A 432 25.83 -12.27 12.28
N ALA A 433 26.61 -13.34 12.28
CA ALA A 433 27.84 -13.46 13.06
C ALA A 433 28.88 -12.36 12.71
N ASN A 434 28.89 -11.89 11.47
CA ASN A 434 29.75 -10.80 11.00
C ASN A 434 29.23 -9.38 11.36
N GLY A 435 28.13 -9.29 12.12
CA GLY A 435 27.56 -8.04 12.61
C GLY A 435 26.54 -7.36 11.70
N PHE A 436 26.41 -7.80 10.44
CA PHE A 436 25.38 -7.27 9.54
C PHE A 436 23.97 -7.71 9.96
N LYS A 437 22.98 -6.83 9.77
CA LYS A 437 21.59 -7.26 9.78
C LYS A 437 21.31 -8.06 8.52
N THR A 438 20.50 -9.10 8.62
CA THR A 438 20.03 -9.86 7.47
C THR A 438 18.65 -10.44 7.73
N ARG A 439 18.04 -10.99 6.68
CA ARG A 439 16.78 -11.74 6.75
C ARG A 439 16.99 -13.05 6.01
N PRO A 440 16.91 -14.21 6.68
CA PRO A 440 16.94 -15.49 5.99
C PRO A 440 15.70 -15.66 5.10
N PHE A 441 15.91 -15.94 3.82
CA PHE A 441 14.84 -16.07 2.83
C PHE A 441 13.81 -17.15 3.23
N ASP A 442 14.27 -18.25 3.81
CA ASP A 442 13.36 -19.31 4.28
C ASP A 442 12.39 -18.82 5.36
N ARG A 443 12.86 -17.96 6.29
CA ARG A 443 11.96 -17.37 7.32
C ARG A 443 10.92 -16.43 6.71
N ILE A 444 11.32 -15.67 5.68
CA ILE A 444 10.38 -14.84 4.91
C ILE A 444 9.31 -15.71 4.29
N LEU A 445 9.71 -16.80 3.63
CA LEU A 445 8.81 -17.72 2.98
C LEU A 445 7.89 -18.45 3.98
N ASP A 446 8.41 -18.84 5.14
CA ASP A 446 7.65 -19.52 6.18
C ASP A 446 6.58 -18.61 6.80
N GLU A 447 6.87 -17.31 7.01
CA GLU A 447 5.83 -16.37 7.44
C GLU A 447 4.73 -16.21 6.39
N VAL A 448 5.08 -16.17 5.11
CA VAL A 448 4.10 -16.15 4.01
C VAL A 448 3.24 -17.41 4.01
N ARG A 449 3.84 -18.59 4.17
CA ARG A 449 3.10 -19.87 4.27
C ARG A 449 2.12 -19.87 5.45
N GLY A 450 2.58 -19.42 6.62
CA GLY A 450 1.74 -19.27 7.81
C GLY A 450 0.59 -18.29 7.59
N PHE A 451 0.82 -17.17 6.90
CA PHE A 451 -0.22 -16.23 6.53
C PHE A 451 -1.33 -16.88 5.68
N PHE A 452 -0.96 -17.59 4.62
CA PHE A 452 -1.93 -18.32 3.79
C PHE A 452 -2.66 -19.43 4.58
N ALA A 453 -1.94 -20.16 5.43
CA ALA A 453 -2.53 -21.22 6.26
C ALA A 453 -3.59 -20.67 7.22
N VAL A 454 -3.31 -19.56 7.90
CA VAL A 454 -4.26 -18.90 8.81
C VAL A 454 -5.50 -18.42 8.05
N HIS A 455 -5.33 -17.72 6.92
CA HIS A 455 -6.48 -17.22 6.15
C HIS A 455 -7.35 -18.36 5.60
N ARG A 456 -6.75 -19.46 5.18
CA ARG A 456 -7.47 -20.67 4.77
C ARG A 456 -8.26 -21.26 5.95
N ALA A 457 -7.64 -21.41 7.11
CA ALA A 457 -8.29 -21.96 8.30
C ALA A 457 -9.46 -21.09 8.79
N GLU A 458 -9.33 -19.76 8.72
CA GLU A 458 -10.36 -18.82 9.14
C GLU A 458 -11.40 -18.50 8.05
N GLY A 459 -11.25 -19.06 6.84
CA GLY A 459 -12.15 -18.81 5.71
C GLY A 459 -12.18 -17.34 5.29
N THR A 460 -11.01 -16.70 5.24
CA THR A 460 -10.78 -15.34 4.75
C THR A 460 -9.82 -15.35 3.56
N TYR A 461 -9.51 -14.19 2.97
CA TYR A 461 -8.65 -14.12 1.79
C TYR A 461 -7.28 -13.53 2.12
N ALA A 462 -6.22 -14.28 1.77
CA ALA A 462 -4.83 -13.83 1.81
C ALA A 462 -4.58 -12.85 0.63
N GLY A 463 -4.94 -11.58 0.82
CA GLY A 463 -5.15 -10.62 -0.27
C GLY A 463 -3.88 -10.00 -0.84
N GLY A 464 -2.73 -10.08 -0.15
CA GLY A 464 -1.53 -9.42 -0.66
C GLY A 464 -0.25 -9.70 0.09
N ILE A 465 0.84 -9.12 -0.45
CA ILE A 465 2.17 -9.14 0.15
C ILE A 465 2.77 -7.74 0.16
N HIS A 466 3.56 -7.44 1.20
CA HIS A 466 4.28 -6.20 1.42
C HIS A 466 5.75 -6.50 1.67
N THR A 467 6.63 -6.21 0.70
CA THR A 467 8.04 -6.60 0.73
C THR A 467 8.99 -5.41 0.68
N GLU A 468 10.15 -5.54 1.34
CA GLU A 468 11.29 -4.65 1.14
C GLU A 468 12.24 -5.30 0.13
N MET A 469 12.37 -4.66 -1.04
CA MET A 469 13.10 -5.21 -2.19
C MET A 469 13.72 -4.11 -3.04
N THR A 470 14.68 -4.50 -3.83
CA THR A 470 15.30 -3.63 -4.83
C THR A 470 15.47 -4.37 -6.15
N GLY A 471 15.50 -3.64 -7.27
CA GLY A 471 15.86 -4.18 -8.58
C GLY A 471 17.36 -4.49 -8.74
N GLN A 472 18.16 -4.14 -7.75
CA GLN A 472 19.62 -4.34 -7.77
C GLN A 472 20.01 -5.74 -7.28
N ASN A 473 21.21 -6.16 -7.64
CA ASN A 473 21.79 -7.44 -7.21
C ASN A 473 22.53 -7.28 -5.87
N VAL A 474 21.83 -6.85 -4.82
CA VAL A 474 22.39 -6.70 -3.48
C VAL A 474 22.52 -8.05 -2.77
N THR A 475 23.37 -8.11 -1.73
CA THR A 475 23.60 -9.29 -0.88
C THR A 475 23.18 -9.00 0.56
N GLU A 476 21.94 -8.49 0.77
CA GLU A 476 21.47 -8.04 2.09
C GLU A 476 20.67 -9.12 2.84
N CYS A 477 19.91 -9.97 2.12
CA CYS A 477 19.19 -11.11 2.67
C CYS A 477 19.92 -12.41 2.35
N THR A 478 20.05 -13.31 3.34
CA THR A 478 20.70 -14.61 3.14
C THR A 478 19.76 -15.64 2.52
N GLY A 479 20.33 -16.63 1.80
CA GLY A 479 19.56 -17.70 1.15
C GLY A 479 18.98 -17.30 -0.20
N GLY A 480 17.88 -17.96 -0.56
CA GLY A 480 17.27 -17.87 -1.88
C GLY A 480 18.04 -18.61 -2.96
N ALA A 481 17.53 -18.55 -4.21
CA ALA A 481 18.07 -19.25 -5.37
C ALA A 481 19.55 -19.00 -5.64
N VAL A 482 20.05 -17.80 -5.35
CA VAL A 482 21.46 -17.42 -5.50
C VAL A 482 22.30 -17.78 -4.28
N ALA A 483 21.71 -18.43 -3.26
CA ALA A 483 22.36 -18.95 -2.06
C ALA A 483 23.30 -17.92 -1.39
N VAL A 484 22.82 -16.68 -1.17
CA VAL A 484 23.60 -15.65 -0.48
C VAL A 484 23.97 -16.15 0.91
N THR A 485 25.28 -16.25 1.19
CA THR A 485 25.80 -16.68 2.50
C THR A 485 26.02 -15.49 3.42
N GLU A 486 26.17 -15.73 4.74
CA GLU A 486 26.52 -14.66 5.68
C GLU A 486 27.85 -13.97 5.33
N GLN A 487 28.82 -14.71 4.80
CA GLN A 487 30.12 -14.16 4.37
C GLN A 487 29.96 -13.20 3.19
N ALA A 488 29.02 -13.51 2.28
CA ALA A 488 28.77 -12.68 1.09
C ALA A 488 27.98 -11.39 1.40
N LEU A 489 27.44 -11.22 2.61
CA LEU A 489 26.67 -10.01 2.96
C LEU A 489 27.49 -8.73 2.73
N ALA A 490 28.79 -8.74 3.00
CA ALA A 490 29.67 -7.58 2.84
C ALA A 490 29.92 -7.17 1.38
N ASP A 491 29.65 -8.05 0.40
CA ASP A 491 30.04 -7.82 -1.00
C ASP A 491 29.24 -6.68 -1.64
N ARG A 492 27.93 -6.63 -1.39
CA ARG A 492 27.00 -5.63 -1.95
C ARG A 492 25.89 -5.29 -0.94
N TYR A 493 26.29 -4.87 0.24
CA TYR A 493 25.35 -4.42 1.29
C TYR A 493 25.17 -2.91 1.17
N HIS A 494 24.11 -2.49 0.48
CA HIS A 494 23.88 -1.08 0.11
C HIS A 494 22.85 -0.39 1.00
N THR A 495 22.00 -1.13 1.69
CA THR A 495 20.97 -0.52 2.53
C THR A 495 21.54 0.30 3.67
N HIS A 496 20.96 1.47 3.89
CA HIS A 496 21.24 2.32 5.05
C HIS A 496 20.36 1.97 6.27
N CYS A 497 19.40 1.07 6.09
CA CYS A 497 18.39 0.72 7.10
C CYS A 497 18.32 -0.79 7.35
N ASP A 498 17.32 -1.44 6.78
CA ASP A 498 17.09 -2.87 6.95
C ASP A 498 17.28 -3.62 5.62
N PRO A 499 17.70 -4.90 5.67
CA PRO A 499 18.03 -5.70 4.50
C PRO A 499 16.87 -5.83 3.51
N ARG A 500 17.16 -5.71 2.21
CA ARG A 500 16.20 -5.84 1.11
C ARG A 500 16.42 -7.15 0.35
N LEU A 501 15.34 -7.73 -0.18
CA LEU A 501 15.45 -8.78 -1.20
C LEU A 501 16.07 -8.19 -2.47
N ASN A 502 17.00 -8.90 -3.09
CA ASN A 502 17.49 -8.57 -4.41
C ASN A 502 16.49 -9.01 -5.51
N ALA A 503 16.76 -8.64 -6.77
CA ALA A 503 15.89 -8.97 -7.89
C ALA A 503 15.62 -10.49 -8.00
N SER A 504 16.66 -11.32 -7.79
CA SER A 504 16.54 -12.78 -7.88
C SER A 504 15.65 -13.36 -6.80
N GLN A 505 15.86 -12.95 -5.56
CA GLN A 505 15.06 -13.39 -4.41
C GLN A 505 13.60 -12.91 -4.53
N SER A 506 13.38 -11.71 -5.06
CA SER A 506 12.03 -11.16 -5.28
C SER A 506 11.25 -11.98 -6.30
N LEU A 507 11.88 -12.34 -7.42
CA LEU A 507 11.24 -13.18 -8.44
C LEU A 507 11.02 -14.62 -7.96
N GLU A 508 11.97 -15.20 -7.21
CA GLU A 508 11.77 -16.49 -6.57
C GLU A 508 10.56 -16.48 -5.63
N LEU A 509 10.44 -15.45 -4.79
CA LEU A 509 9.28 -15.28 -3.92
C LEU A 509 7.99 -15.18 -4.72
N ALA A 510 7.98 -14.49 -5.88
CA ALA A 510 6.80 -14.40 -6.73
C ALA A 510 6.36 -15.77 -7.29
N PHE A 511 7.30 -16.61 -7.72
CA PHE A 511 6.98 -17.96 -8.19
C PHE A 511 6.44 -18.85 -7.07
N LEU A 512 7.02 -18.77 -5.86
CA LEU A 512 6.54 -19.52 -4.70
C LEU A 512 5.15 -19.05 -4.24
N LEU A 513 4.90 -17.74 -4.26
CA LEU A 513 3.56 -17.16 -4.05
C LEU A 513 2.56 -17.62 -5.10
N ALA A 514 2.99 -17.70 -6.37
CA ALA A 514 2.16 -18.15 -7.47
C ALA A 514 1.68 -19.60 -7.28
N GLU A 515 2.53 -20.50 -6.76
CA GLU A 515 2.16 -21.86 -6.40
C GLU A 515 1.06 -21.86 -5.30
N MET A 516 1.22 -21.04 -4.24
CA MET A 516 0.25 -20.94 -3.15
C MET A 516 -1.08 -20.33 -3.61
N LEU A 517 -1.04 -19.27 -4.40
CA LEU A 517 -2.25 -18.63 -4.95
C LEU A 517 -3.01 -19.56 -5.90
N ASN A 518 -2.30 -20.31 -6.74
CA ASN A 518 -2.94 -21.28 -7.64
C ASN A 518 -3.68 -22.38 -6.85
N ALA A 519 -3.07 -22.89 -5.78
CA ALA A 519 -3.69 -23.87 -4.89
C ALA A 519 -4.94 -23.27 -4.19
N GLU A 520 -4.82 -22.07 -3.64
CA GLU A 520 -5.93 -21.33 -3.01
C GLU A 520 -7.11 -21.14 -3.96
N MET A 521 -6.83 -20.68 -5.19
CA MET A 521 -7.86 -20.43 -6.19
C MET A 521 -8.52 -21.72 -6.69
N ALA A 522 -7.78 -22.83 -6.73
CA ALA A 522 -8.34 -24.14 -7.07
C ALA A 522 -9.32 -24.62 -5.98
N GLU A 523 -9.00 -24.44 -4.70
CA GLU A 523 -9.89 -24.77 -3.59
C GLU A 523 -11.16 -23.90 -3.60
N ARG A 524 -11.02 -22.59 -3.80
CA ARG A 524 -12.17 -21.68 -3.89
C ARG A 524 -13.13 -22.02 -5.02
N ARG A 525 -12.61 -22.41 -6.20
CA ARG A 525 -13.44 -22.86 -7.33
C ARG A 525 -14.18 -24.14 -7.01
N LYS A 526 -13.56 -25.10 -6.31
CA LYS A 526 -14.22 -26.32 -5.86
C LYS A 526 -15.33 -26.05 -4.84
N ALA A 527 -15.13 -25.07 -3.96
CA ALA A 527 -16.13 -24.70 -2.95
C ALA A 527 -17.32 -23.91 -3.55
N ALA A 528 -17.12 -23.27 -4.72
CA ALA A 528 -18.16 -22.52 -5.43
C ALA A 528 -18.94 -23.36 -6.46
N ALA A 529 -18.44 -24.56 -6.85
CA ALA A 529 -19.08 -25.52 -7.74
C ALA A 529 -19.95 -26.53 -6.96
#